data_6ab0228e32a9a88675f7fd0c6e4790ea
#
_entry.id   6ab0228e32a9a88675f7fd0c6e4790ea
#
_cell.length_a   1.000
_cell.length_b   1.000
_cell.length_c   1.000
_cell.angle_alpha   90.00
_cell.angle_beta   90.00
_cell.angle_gamma   90.00
#
_symmetry.space_group_name_H-M   'P 1'
#
loop_
_entity.id
_entity.type
_entity.pdbx_description
1 polymer ?
#
loop_
_entity_poly.entity_id
_entity_poly.type
_entity_poly.pdbx_seq_one_letter_code
_entity_poly.pdbx_strand_id
1 'polypeptide(L)'
;MLAIRIKNTERKEKRMPTINQLVRQGRQSSVKKSTAPALGKNMNTLRKVLTDVNSPQKRGVCVAVKTVTPKKPNSALRKVARVRLTNGMEVTAYIPGIGHNLQEHSVVLVRGGRVKDLPGVRYHIVRGTLDASGVAERGQGRSKYGAKRPKK
;
A
#
# COMPACT_ATOMS: atom_id res chain seq x y z
N MET A 1 -37.23 -25.29 -19.23
CA MET A 1 -37.57 -23.87 -18.93
C MET A 1 -37.04 -23.52 -17.55
N LEU A 2 -35.89 -22.89 -17.45
CA LEU A 2 -35.28 -22.44 -16.19
C LEU A 2 -35.64 -20.98 -15.98
N ALA A 3 -36.49 -20.71 -14.99
CA ALA A 3 -36.91 -19.37 -14.61
C ALA A 3 -35.74 -18.63 -13.91
N ILE A 4 -35.23 -17.60 -14.54
CA ILE A 4 -34.24 -16.68 -13.97
C ILE A 4 -34.94 -15.86 -12.90
N ARG A 5 -34.64 -16.14 -11.65
CA ARG A 5 -35.11 -15.41 -10.48
C ARG A 5 -34.39 -14.08 -10.38
N ILE A 6 -34.95 -13.02 -10.94
CA ILE A 6 -34.46 -11.67 -10.81
C ILE A 6 -34.63 -11.26 -9.34
N LYS A 7 -33.52 -11.15 -8.62
CA LYS A 7 -33.51 -10.57 -7.27
C LYS A 7 -33.74 -9.06 -7.42
N ASN A 8 -34.96 -8.60 -7.16
CA ASN A 8 -35.26 -7.20 -6.95
C ASN A 8 -34.42 -6.68 -5.78
N THR A 9 -33.39 -5.91 -6.11
CA THR A 9 -32.64 -5.13 -5.13
C THR A 9 -33.45 -3.87 -4.84
N GLU A 10 -34.41 -3.97 -3.93
CA GLU A 10 -35.11 -2.80 -3.41
C GLU A 10 -34.05 -1.83 -2.87
N ARG A 11 -33.91 -0.68 -3.50
CA ARG A 11 -33.21 0.48 -2.96
C ARG A 11 -33.97 0.89 -1.70
N LYS A 12 -33.52 0.43 -0.54
CA LYS A 12 -33.97 0.98 0.75
C LYS A 12 -33.64 2.47 0.72
N GLU A 13 -34.66 3.30 0.52
CA GLU A 13 -34.55 4.74 0.73
C GLU A 13 -33.95 4.97 2.11
N LYS A 14 -32.81 5.63 2.16
CA LYS A 14 -32.15 6.01 3.40
C LYS A 14 -32.98 7.09 4.07
N ARG A 15 -34.04 6.69 4.79
CA ARG A 15 -34.80 7.59 5.64
C ARG A 15 -33.87 8.12 6.72
N MET A 16 -33.82 9.43 6.89
CA MET A 16 -33.06 10.08 7.95
C MET A 16 -33.67 9.62 9.29
N PRO A 17 -32.88 9.10 10.24
CA PRO A 17 -33.39 8.69 11.53
C PRO A 17 -33.83 9.93 12.33
N THR A 18 -34.88 9.78 13.12
CA THR A 18 -35.33 10.82 14.07
C THR A 18 -34.36 10.94 15.23
N ILE A 19 -34.39 12.08 15.93
CA ILE A 19 -33.54 12.31 17.09
C ILE A 19 -33.73 11.23 18.16
N ASN A 20 -34.97 10.82 18.43
CA ASN A 20 -35.26 9.75 19.38
C ASN A 20 -34.69 8.40 18.96
N GLN A 21 -34.70 8.06 17.67
CA GLN A 21 -34.06 6.84 17.15
C GLN A 21 -32.55 6.89 17.33
N LEU A 22 -31.90 8.04 17.11
CA LEU A 22 -30.47 8.23 17.33
C LEU A 22 -30.07 8.12 18.81
N VAL A 23 -30.90 8.65 19.73
CA VAL A 23 -30.67 8.54 21.17
C VAL A 23 -30.76 7.06 21.63
N ARG A 24 -31.71 6.30 21.10
CA ARG A 24 -31.89 4.86 21.48
C ARG A 24 -30.81 3.96 20.90
N GLN A 25 -30.46 4.12 19.63
CA GLN A 25 -29.58 3.23 18.90
C GLN A 25 -28.15 3.72 18.77
N GLY A 26 -27.92 5.03 18.94
CA GLY A 26 -26.65 5.68 18.66
C GLY A 26 -26.28 5.68 17.18
N ARG A 27 -25.15 6.30 16.86
CA ARG A 27 -24.57 6.25 15.52
C ARG A 27 -23.54 5.14 15.45
N GLN A 28 -23.70 4.24 14.50
CA GLN A 28 -22.67 3.26 14.20
C GLN A 28 -21.64 3.88 13.26
N SER A 29 -20.37 3.86 13.68
CA SER A 29 -19.28 4.25 12.79
C SER A 29 -19.07 3.18 11.71
N SER A 30 -18.81 3.62 10.48
CA SER A 30 -18.44 2.70 9.42
C SER A 30 -17.09 2.04 9.70
N VAL A 31 -17.00 0.73 9.46
CA VAL A 31 -15.74 -0.01 9.61
C VAL A 31 -14.74 0.50 8.57
N LYS A 32 -13.61 1.05 9.05
CA LYS A 32 -12.52 1.50 8.18
C LYS A 32 -11.71 0.29 7.72
N LYS A 33 -11.66 0.08 6.41
CA LYS A 33 -10.80 -0.94 5.80
C LYS A 33 -9.36 -0.44 5.69
N SER A 34 -8.39 -1.34 5.81
CA SER A 34 -6.98 -1.02 5.61
C SER A 34 -6.74 -0.52 4.17
N THR A 35 -5.91 0.52 4.04
CA THR A 35 -5.46 1.02 2.74
C THR A 35 -4.32 0.19 2.14
N ALA A 36 -3.73 -0.71 2.92
CA ALA A 36 -2.62 -1.59 2.52
C ALA A 36 -3.00 -3.08 2.68
N PRO A 37 -3.93 -3.61 1.88
CA PRO A 37 -4.45 -4.97 2.07
C PRO A 37 -3.39 -6.07 1.87
N ALA A 38 -2.37 -5.83 1.05
CA ALA A 38 -1.31 -6.80 0.81
C ALA A 38 -0.44 -7.08 2.04
N LEU A 39 -0.34 -6.14 2.98
CA LEU A 39 0.39 -6.32 4.23
C LEU A 39 -0.40 -7.09 5.30
N GLY A 40 -1.71 -7.18 5.13
CA GLY A 40 -2.61 -7.91 6.03
C GLY A 40 -2.80 -9.38 5.70
N LYS A 41 -2.12 -9.91 4.71
CA LYS A 41 -2.24 -11.30 4.27
C LYS A 41 -0.90 -12.02 4.38
N ASN A 42 -0.93 -13.24 4.87
CA ASN A 42 0.22 -14.14 4.86
C ASN A 42 -0.15 -15.46 4.19
N MET A 43 0.81 -16.09 3.53
CA MET A 43 0.60 -17.36 2.84
C MET A 43 1.08 -18.52 3.70
N ASN A 44 0.17 -19.41 4.03
CA ASN A 44 0.52 -20.69 4.63
C ASN A 44 0.97 -21.64 3.51
N THR A 45 2.25 -21.95 3.47
CA THR A 45 2.85 -22.76 2.39
C THR A 45 2.39 -24.22 2.40
N LEU A 46 2.06 -24.78 3.56
CA LEU A 46 1.57 -26.15 3.69
C LEU A 46 0.16 -26.30 3.14
N ARG A 47 -0.74 -25.41 3.55
CA ARG A 47 -2.15 -25.44 3.14
C ARG A 47 -2.44 -24.65 1.87
N LYS A 48 -1.47 -23.86 1.39
CA LYS A 48 -1.61 -22.94 0.23
C LYS A 48 -2.79 -21.97 0.35
N VAL A 49 -3.09 -21.54 1.57
CA VAL A 49 -4.18 -20.63 1.90
C VAL A 49 -3.63 -19.32 2.43
N LEU A 50 -4.25 -18.21 2.05
CA LEU A 50 -3.95 -16.89 2.61
C LEU A 50 -4.65 -16.72 3.95
N THR A 51 -3.88 -16.47 4.99
CA THR A 51 -4.36 -16.17 6.34
C THR A 51 -4.25 -14.68 6.64
N ASP A 52 -5.16 -14.17 7.45
CA ASP A 52 -5.12 -12.77 7.90
C ASP A 52 -4.12 -12.63 9.04
N VAL A 53 -3.04 -11.90 8.77
CA VAL A 53 -1.99 -11.59 9.73
C VAL A 53 -1.55 -10.13 9.52
N ASN A 54 -1.76 -9.30 10.50
CA ASN A 54 -1.33 -7.90 10.44
C ASN A 54 0.19 -7.81 10.57
N SER A 55 0.83 -7.25 9.57
CA SER A 55 2.26 -6.93 9.61
C SER A 55 2.50 -5.51 9.08
N PRO A 56 3.38 -4.72 9.74
CA PRO A 56 3.63 -3.35 9.30
C PRO A 56 4.45 -3.29 8.01
N GLN A 57 5.22 -4.32 7.72
CA GLN A 57 6.12 -4.39 6.57
C GLN A 57 6.19 -5.82 6.05
N LYS A 58 6.50 -5.96 4.76
CA LYS A 58 6.79 -7.25 4.14
C LYS A 58 7.98 -7.14 3.19
N ARG A 59 8.76 -8.20 3.17
CA ARG A 59 9.84 -8.37 2.19
C ARG A 59 9.25 -8.74 0.83
N GLY A 60 9.89 -8.29 -0.22
CA GLY A 60 9.54 -8.65 -1.59
C GLY A 60 10.73 -8.53 -2.52
N VAL A 61 10.55 -8.97 -3.75
CA VAL A 61 11.53 -8.90 -4.83
C VAL A 61 11.00 -7.99 -5.92
N CYS A 62 11.83 -7.09 -6.42
CA CYS A 62 11.48 -6.22 -7.53
C CYS A 62 11.32 -7.02 -8.82
N VAL A 63 10.16 -6.94 -9.43
CA VAL A 63 9.87 -7.52 -10.74
C VAL A 63 10.26 -6.55 -11.87
N ALA A 64 9.98 -5.27 -11.65
CA ALA A 64 10.34 -4.22 -12.60
C ALA A 64 10.52 -2.90 -11.87
N VAL A 65 11.42 -2.07 -12.35
CA VAL A 65 11.64 -0.69 -11.87
C VAL A 65 11.39 0.25 -13.04
N LYS A 66 10.53 1.25 -12.84
CA LYS A 66 10.14 2.19 -13.89
C LYS A 66 9.85 3.58 -13.34
N THR A 67 9.74 4.54 -14.24
CA THR A 67 9.28 5.89 -13.94
C THR A 67 7.83 6.06 -14.36
N VAL A 68 7.06 6.83 -13.60
CA VAL A 68 5.65 7.12 -13.87
C VAL A 68 5.41 8.62 -13.74
N THR A 69 4.61 9.16 -14.64
CA THR A 69 4.15 10.54 -14.58
C THR A 69 3.01 10.67 -13.57
N PRO A 70 3.03 11.67 -12.66
CA PRO A 70 1.94 11.90 -11.73
C PRO A 70 0.70 12.43 -12.47
N LYS A 71 -0.45 12.40 -11.80
CA LYS A 71 -1.66 12.99 -12.33
C LYS A 71 -1.59 14.54 -12.30
N LYS A 72 -2.34 15.18 -13.20
CA LYS A 72 -2.47 16.64 -13.21
C LYS A 72 -2.95 17.19 -11.84
N PRO A 73 -2.48 18.37 -11.40
CA PRO A 73 -1.65 19.36 -12.11
C PRO A 73 -0.12 19.13 -12.00
N ASN A 74 0.32 18.06 -11.33
CA ASN A 74 1.74 17.81 -11.09
C ASN A 74 2.43 17.22 -12.33
N SER A 75 3.73 17.50 -12.47
CA SER A 75 4.58 16.94 -13.51
C SER A 75 5.94 16.56 -12.90
N ALA A 76 6.35 15.33 -13.12
CA ALA A 76 7.65 14.80 -12.71
C ALA A 76 7.85 13.39 -13.28
N LEU A 77 9.03 12.82 -13.08
CA LEU A 77 9.28 11.39 -13.32
C LEU A 77 9.43 10.69 -11.96
N ARG A 78 8.31 10.16 -11.46
CA ARG A 78 8.28 9.45 -10.18
C ARG A 78 8.80 8.02 -10.35
N LYS A 79 9.72 7.62 -9.47
CA LYS A 79 10.33 6.29 -9.51
C LYS A 79 9.46 5.32 -8.72
N VAL A 80 9.03 4.26 -9.37
CA VAL A 80 8.23 3.19 -8.77
C VAL A 80 8.81 1.82 -9.10
N ALA A 81 8.59 0.86 -8.23
CA ALA A 81 8.94 -0.52 -8.48
C ALA A 81 7.70 -1.40 -8.36
N ARG A 82 7.58 -2.36 -9.25
CA ARG A 82 6.64 -3.46 -9.08
C ARG A 82 7.32 -4.56 -8.27
N VAL A 83 6.74 -4.88 -7.13
CA VAL A 83 7.33 -5.79 -6.15
C VAL A 83 6.42 -6.98 -5.92
N ARG A 84 6.97 -8.17 -6.00
CA ARG A 84 6.31 -9.41 -5.58
C ARG A 84 6.66 -9.66 -4.13
N LEU A 85 5.65 -9.62 -3.26
CA LEU A 85 5.80 -9.87 -1.84
C LEU A 85 5.93 -11.37 -1.52
N THR A 86 6.40 -11.69 -0.32
CA THR A 86 6.52 -13.08 0.16
C THR A 86 5.21 -13.84 0.22
N ASN A 87 4.07 -13.15 0.29
CA ASN A 87 2.73 -13.76 0.23
C ASN A 87 2.23 -14.04 -1.21
N GLY A 88 3.05 -13.80 -2.23
CA GLY A 88 2.70 -14.00 -3.64
C GLY A 88 1.97 -12.82 -4.30
N MET A 89 1.56 -11.81 -3.55
CA MET A 89 0.88 -10.63 -4.10
C MET A 89 1.88 -9.67 -4.76
N GLU A 90 1.52 -9.11 -5.90
CA GLU A 90 2.30 -8.08 -6.57
C GLU A 90 1.71 -6.69 -6.29
N VAL A 91 2.56 -5.77 -5.88
CA VAL A 91 2.18 -4.39 -5.57
C VAL A 91 3.11 -3.40 -6.26
N THR A 92 2.60 -2.21 -6.53
CA THR A 92 3.42 -1.09 -6.99
C THR A 92 3.79 -0.24 -5.78
N ALA A 93 5.08 -0.09 -5.53
CA ALA A 93 5.64 0.67 -4.42
C ALA A 93 6.45 1.87 -4.92
N TYR A 94 6.31 2.99 -4.23
CA TYR A 94 7.07 4.19 -4.50
C TYR A 94 8.48 4.10 -3.90
N ILE A 95 9.47 4.55 -4.64
CA ILE A 95 10.85 4.65 -4.18
C ILE A 95 11.11 6.09 -3.72
N PRO A 96 11.13 6.38 -2.40
CA PRO A 96 11.31 7.73 -1.90
C PRO A 96 12.76 8.20 -2.02
N GLY A 97 12.94 9.51 -2.09
CA GLY A 97 14.24 10.15 -2.11
C GLY A 97 14.82 10.33 -3.50
N ILE A 98 15.98 10.97 -3.57
CA ILE A 98 16.70 11.28 -4.80
C ILE A 98 17.66 10.14 -5.15
N GLY A 99 17.50 9.57 -6.33
CA GLY A 99 18.31 8.45 -6.81
C GLY A 99 18.07 7.15 -6.07
N HIS A 100 18.36 6.06 -6.70
CA HIS A 100 18.27 4.71 -6.13
C HIS A 100 19.20 3.75 -6.88
N ASN A 101 19.50 2.62 -6.24
CA ASN A 101 20.30 1.54 -6.82
C ASN A 101 19.47 0.28 -7.12
N LEU A 102 18.15 0.39 -7.07
CA LEU A 102 17.26 -0.75 -7.30
C LEU A 102 17.18 -1.11 -8.76
N GLN A 103 17.17 -2.39 -9.02
CA GLN A 103 16.99 -2.99 -10.34
C GLN A 103 16.14 -4.25 -10.22
N GLU A 104 15.88 -4.91 -11.32
CA GLU A 104 15.16 -6.19 -11.33
C GLU A 104 15.87 -7.21 -10.42
N HIS A 105 15.08 -8.01 -9.70
CA HIS A 105 15.51 -8.99 -8.70
C HIS A 105 16.12 -8.43 -7.40
N SER A 106 16.13 -7.13 -7.19
CA SER A 106 16.52 -6.55 -5.89
C SER A 106 15.51 -6.92 -4.81
N VAL A 107 16.03 -7.33 -3.65
CA VAL A 107 15.20 -7.63 -2.47
C VAL A 107 14.94 -6.34 -1.71
N VAL A 108 13.69 -6.04 -1.42
CA VAL A 108 13.29 -4.80 -0.77
C VAL A 108 12.30 -5.05 0.37
N LEU A 109 12.23 -4.11 1.30
CA LEU A 109 11.23 -4.07 2.35
C LEU A 109 10.16 -3.04 1.97
N VAL A 110 8.90 -3.48 1.96
CA VAL A 110 7.74 -2.67 1.58
C VAL A 110 6.90 -2.35 2.80
N ARG A 111 6.52 -1.09 2.95
CA ARG A 111 5.60 -0.60 3.97
C ARG A 111 4.35 0.01 3.35
N GLY A 112 3.30 0.20 4.15
CA GLY A 112 2.12 0.94 3.75
C GLY A 112 2.40 2.45 3.61
N GLY A 113 1.49 3.13 2.96
CA GLY A 113 1.54 4.56 2.71
C GLY A 113 1.22 4.89 1.26
N ARG A 114 0.17 5.65 1.04
CA ARG A 114 -0.27 6.04 -0.30
C ARG A 114 0.49 7.26 -0.80
N VAL A 115 0.80 7.28 -2.08
CA VAL A 115 1.27 8.47 -2.80
C VAL A 115 0.07 9.14 -3.45
N LYS A 116 -0.24 10.37 -3.06
CA LYS A 116 -1.42 11.10 -3.53
C LYS A 116 -1.40 11.39 -5.04
N ASP A 117 -0.22 11.71 -5.58
CA ASP A 117 -0.04 12.05 -7.00
C ASP A 117 -0.12 10.85 -7.93
N LEU A 118 0.16 9.65 -7.44
CA LEU A 118 0.27 8.45 -8.26
C LEU A 118 -0.95 7.55 -8.01
N PRO A 119 -1.83 7.40 -9.01
CA PRO A 119 -2.97 6.51 -8.85
C PRO A 119 -2.51 5.05 -8.74
N GLY A 120 -3.09 4.32 -7.78
CA GLY A 120 -2.80 2.91 -7.56
C GLY A 120 -1.52 2.60 -6.78
N VAL A 121 -0.72 3.59 -6.41
CA VAL A 121 0.48 3.41 -5.57
C VAL A 121 0.12 3.62 -4.10
N ARG A 122 0.03 2.52 -3.35
CA ARG A 122 -0.38 2.48 -1.94
C ARG A 122 0.72 2.02 -0.99
N TYR A 123 1.93 1.84 -1.49
CA TYR A 123 3.05 1.28 -0.75
C TYR A 123 4.31 2.09 -1.00
N HIS A 124 5.24 2.03 -0.05
CA HIS A 124 6.57 2.63 -0.16
C HIS A 124 7.64 1.57 0.08
N ILE A 125 8.77 1.73 -0.58
CA ILE A 125 9.98 0.97 -0.29
C ILE A 125 10.74 1.67 0.84
N VAL A 126 11.16 0.91 1.84
CA VAL A 126 11.98 1.42 2.95
C VAL A 126 13.43 1.55 2.49
N ARG A 127 13.95 2.78 2.51
CA ARG A 127 15.34 3.06 2.13
C ARG A 127 16.30 2.67 3.27
N GLY A 128 17.49 2.23 2.90
CA GLY A 128 18.53 1.84 3.84
C GLY A 128 18.38 0.43 4.42
N THR A 129 17.49 -0.39 3.86
CA THR A 129 17.28 -1.78 4.28
C THR A 129 17.44 -2.73 3.09
N LEU A 130 17.91 -3.94 3.34
CA LEU A 130 18.13 -4.96 2.30
C LEU A 130 18.93 -4.36 1.12
N ASP A 131 18.44 -4.51 -0.11
CA ASP A 131 19.13 -4.02 -1.31
C ASP A 131 18.87 -2.53 -1.61
N ALA A 132 17.96 -1.88 -0.90
CA ALA A 132 17.69 -0.46 -1.05
C ALA A 132 18.68 0.37 -0.23
N SER A 133 19.64 1.03 -0.88
CA SER A 133 20.58 1.92 -0.22
C SER A 133 19.90 3.18 0.33
N GLY A 134 20.46 3.78 1.37
CA GLY A 134 20.04 5.09 1.86
C GLY A 134 20.30 6.21 0.83
N VAL A 135 19.62 7.34 0.99
CA VAL A 135 19.87 8.52 0.14
C VAL A 135 21.21 9.13 0.51
N ALA A 136 22.08 9.33 -0.49
CA ALA A 136 23.38 9.95 -0.30
C ALA A 136 23.24 11.44 0.11
N GLU A 137 24.15 11.91 0.93
CA GLU A 137 24.27 13.32 1.34
C GLU A 137 23.03 13.94 2.03
N ARG A 138 22.14 13.10 2.52
CA ARG A 138 20.93 13.56 3.20
C ARG A 138 21.25 14.04 4.61
N GLY A 139 21.08 15.34 4.87
CA GLY A 139 21.37 15.98 6.17
C GLY A 139 20.17 16.01 7.12
N GLN A 140 18.96 16.22 6.60
CA GLN A 140 17.73 16.36 7.37
C GLN A 140 16.76 15.20 7.11
N GLY A 141 15.99 14.79 8.13
CA GLY A 141 15.05 13.70 8.01
C GLY A 141 15.70 12.36 7.63
N ARG A 142 16.92 12.12 8.08
CA ARG A 142 17.76 10.98 7.68
C ARG A 142 17.10 9.64 7.92
N SER A 143 16.39 9.47 9.02
CA SER A 143 15.69 8.21 9.35
C SER A 143 14.63 7.81 8.33
N LYS A 144 13.99 8.79 7.70
CA LYS A 144 12.97 8.55 6.64
C LYS A 144 13.58 8.07 5.33
N TYR A 145 14.87 8.33 5.10
CA TYR A 145 15.56 8.03 3.84
C TYR A 145 16.76 7.11 4.02
N GLY A 146 16.90 6.50 5.18
CA GLY A 146 17.95 5.51 5.43
C GLY A 146 19.37 6.07 5.44
N ALA A 147 19.54 7.38 5.65
CA ALA A 147 20.86 8.02 5.71
C ALA A 147 21.46 7.93 7.10
N LYS A 148 22.74 7.57 7.18
CA LYS A 148 23.49 7.51 8.44
C LYS A 148 23.95 8.91 8.87
N ARG A 149 24.17 9.07 10.19
CA ARG A 149 24.77 10.32 10.72
C ARG A 149 26.17 10.51 10.17
N PRO A 150 26.52 11.72 9.69
CA PRO A 150 27.90 12.03 9.29
C PRO A 150 28.87 11.78 10.47
N LYS A 151 29.97 11.13 10.21
CA LYS A 151 31.05 11.03 11.19
C LYS A 151 31.69 12.39 11.30
N LYS A 152 31.89 12.88 12.53
CA LYS A 152 32.76 14.03 12.81
C LYS A 152 34.21 13.66 12.59
#